data_f7e2f1facfa3c9a126bf5d13fc262966
#
_entry.id   f7e2f1facfa3c9a126bf5d13fc262966
#
_cell.length_a   1.000
_cell.length_b   1.000
_cell.length_c   1.000
_cell.angle_alpha   90.00
_cell.angle_beta   90.00
_cell.angle_gamma   90.00
#
_symmetry.space_group_name_H-M   'P 1'
#
loop_
_entity.id
_entity.type
_entity.pdbx_description
1 polymer ?
#
loop_
_entity_poly.entity_id
_entity_poly.type
_entity_poly.pdbx_seq_one_letter_code
_entity_poly.pdbx_strand_id
1 'polypeptide(L)'
;MFGTLVYHMVVSRDAVNNEFIENYAFDPFHPDRELQDAYYEAAHRGGCYAKNVYANKISKYMNIDITRALKEIDNSLYIVEGEAENNGEATVEAYQNINPSVETVTLNETKHFSQVEDPEHFLEQVGIFF
;
A
#
# COMPACT_ATOMS: atom_id res chain seq x y z
N MET A 1 -21.89 17.83 7.42
CA MET A 1 -22.83 16.67 7.43
C MET A 1 -22.60 15.74 6.24
N PHE A 2 -22.64 16.22 4.99
CA PHE A 2 -22.46 15.38 3.77
C PHE A 2 -21.14 14.59 3.74
N GLY A 3 -20.01 15.25 3.99
CA GLY A 3 -18.69 14.58 3.98
C GLY A 3 -18.53 13.46 5.03
N THR A 4 -19.23 13.55 6.15
CA THR A 4 -19.25 12.49 7.16
C THR A 4 -20.03 11.26 6.67
N LEU A 5 -21.16 11.50 5.98
CA LEU A 5 -21.97 10.42 5.40
C LEU A 5 -21.17 9.67 4.33
N VAL A 6 -20.56 10.40 3.39
CA VAL A 6 -19.71 9.82 2.34
C VAL A 6 -18.56 9.03 2.95
N TYR A 7 -17.90 9.59 3.96
CA TYR A 7 -16.83 8.88 4.67
C TYR A 7 -17.30 7.52 5.21
N HIS A 8 -18.42 7.48 5.95
CA HIS A 8 -18.94 6.22 6.49
C HIS A 8 -19.36 5.20 5.42
N MET A 9 -19.73 5.66 4.24
CA MET A 9 -20.02 4.75 3.13
C MET A 9 -18.74 4.11 2.58
N VAL A 10 -17.69 4.89 2.36
CA VAL A 10 -16.43 4.39 1.75
C VAL A 10 -15.54 3.62 2.72
N VAL A 11 -15.73 3.78 4.03
CA VAL A 11 -15.04 3.00 5.06
C VAL A 11 -15.96 2.00 5.77
N SER A 12 -17.10 1.68 5.19
CA SER A 12 -17.91 0.56 5.66
C SER A 12 -17.12 -0.75 5.51
N ARG A 13 -17.45 -1.75 6.32
CA ARG A 13 -16.74 -3.04 6.29
C ARG A 13 -16.73 -3.65 4.89
N ASP A 14 -17.89 -3.67 4.25
CA ASP A 14 -18.02 -4.22 2.90
C ASP A 14 -17.24 -3.40 1.87
N ALA A 15 -17.25 -2.06 1.96
CA ALA A 15 -16.51 -1.21 1.05
C ALA A 15 -14.99 -1.40 1.20
N VAL A 16 -14.49 -1.47 2.44
CA VAL A 16 -13.06 -1.72 2.70
C VAL A 16 -12.64 -3.09 2.21
N ASN A 17 -13.46 -4.12 2.46
CA ASN A 17 -13.16 -5.48 2.02
C ASN A 17 -13.19 -5.60 0.49
N ASN A 18 -14.20 -5.04 -0.17
CA ASN A 18 -14.29 -5.07 -1.64
C ASN A 18 -13.14 -4.29 -2.30
N GLU A 19 -12.80 -3.12 -1.77
CA GLU A 19 -11.66 -2.33 -2.26
C GLU A 19 -10.35 -3.12 -2.13
N PHE A 20 -10.16 -3.83 -1.02
CA PHE A 20 -8.99 -4.68 -0.82
C PHE A 20 -8.92 -5.79 -1.86
N ILE A 21 -10.00 -6.55 -2.06
CA ILE A 21 -10.05 -7.67 -2.99
C ILE A 21 -9.91 -7.18 -4.44
N GLU A 22 -10.64 -6.14 -4.83
CA GLU A 22 -10.71 -5.72 -6.24
C GLU A 22 -9.43 -4.99 -6.70
N ASN A 23 -8.88 -4.14 -5.85
CA ASN A 23 -7.84 -3.21 -6.26
C ASN A 23 -6.45 -3.55 -5.72
N TYR A 24 -6.36 -4.19 -4.57
CA TYR A 24 -5.08 -4.34 -3.86
C TYR A 24 -4.62 -5.77 -3.66
N ALA A 25 -5.50 -6.76 -3.75
CA ALA A 25 -5.12 -8.15 -3.59
C ALA A 25 -4.90 -8.87 -4.92
N PHE A 26 -4.03 -9.87 -4.90
CA PHE A 26 -3.89 -10.84 -5.99
C PHE A 26 -5.03 -11.86 -5.90
N ASP A 27 -5.65 -12.20 -7.01
CA ASP A 27 -6.64 -13.28 -7.05
C ASP A 27 -5.89 -14.63 -7.04
N PRO A 28 -6.16 -15.58 -6.12
CA PRO A 28 -7.38 -15.72 -5.31
C PRO A 28 -7.27 -15.29 -3.83
N PHE A 29 -6.41 -14.36 -3.45
CA PHE A 29 -6.30 -13.95 -2.04
C PHE A 29 -7.60 -13.34 -1.51
N HIS A 30 -8.07 -13.86 -0.41
CA HIS A 30 -9.23 -13.35 0.32
C HIS A 30 -8.85 -13.08 1.78
N PRO A 31 -8.97 -11.83 2.25
CA PRO A 31 -8.66 -11.51 3.63
C PRO A 31 -9.61 -12.27 4.57
N ASP A 32 -9.06 -12.86 5.61
CA ASP A 32 -9.86 -13.46 6.66
C ASP A 32 -10.60 -12.40 7.49
N ARG A 33 -11.44 -12.87 8.42
CA ARG A 33 -12.24 -11.94 9.22
C ARG A 33 -11.40 -11.09 10.17
N GLU A 34 -10.32 -11.61 10.68
CA GLU A 34 -9.43 -10.89 11.59
C GLU A 34 -8.76 -9.74 10.87
N LEU A 35 -8.25 -9.98 9.68
CA LEU A 35 -7.67 -8.94 8.83
C LEU A 35 -8.71 -7.88 8.43
N GLN A 36 -9.91 -8.30 8.03
CA GLN A 36 -11.01 -7.37 7.72
C GLN A 36 -11.38 -6.49 8.92
N ASP A 37 -11.45 -7.07 10.11
CA ASP A 37 -11.72 -6.35 11.34
C ASP A 37 -10.62 -5.36 11.67
N ALA A 38 -9.35 -5.74 11.51
CA ALA A 38 -8.20 -4.88 11.75
C ALA A 38 -8.20 -3.65 10.80
N TYR A 39 -8.46 -3.85 9.51
CA TYR A 39 -8.57 -2.75 8.55
C TYR A 39 -9.76 -1.84 8.86
N TYR A 40 -10.91 -2.42 9.20
CA TYR A 40 -12.08 -1.64 9.58
C TYR A 40 -11.82 -0.77 10.83
N GLU A 41 -11.21 -1.34 11.85
CA GLU A 41 -10.84 -0.60 13.06
C GLU A 41 -9.81 0.49 12.79
N ALA A 42 -8.79 0.19 11.98
CA ALA A 42 -7.78 1.17 11.59
C ALA A 42 -8.40 2.37 10.86
N ALA A 43 -9.34 2.13 9.94
CA ALA A 43 -10.05 3.18 9.21
C ALA A 43 -10.90 4.07 10.13
N HIS A 44 -11.35 3.56 11.28
CA HIS A 44 -12.17 4.28 12.25
C HIS A 44 -11.39 4.83 13.45
N ARG A 45 -10.10 4.53 13.54
CA ARG A 45 -9.23 5.04 14.62
C ARG A 45 -9.14 6.57 14.54
N GLY A 46 -9.43 7.25 15.64
CA GLY A 46 -9.51 8.71 15.69
C GLY A 46 -10.93 9.26 15.52
N GLY A 47 -11.94 8.40 15.42
CA GLY A 47 -13.35 8.79 15.40
C GLY A 47 -13.68 9.77 14.27
N CYS A 48 -14.34 10.87 14.57
CA CYS A 48 -14.78 11.85 13.55
C CYS A 48 -13.63 12.55 12.79
N TYR A 49 -12.40 12.48 13.27
CA TYR A 49 -11.23 13.07 12.59
C TYR A 49 -10.64 12.16 11.51
N ALA A 50 -10.91 10.86 11.53
CA ALA A 50 -10.41 9.92 10.52
C ALA A 50 -10.81 10.32 9.08
N LYS A 51 -11.98 10.95 8.91
CA LYS A 51 -12.40 11.51 7.60
C LYS A 51 -11.42 12.53 7.01
N ASN A 52 -10.64 13.23 7.84
CA ASN A 52 -9.68 14.23 7.38
C ASN A 52 -8.48 13.57 6.71
N VAL A 53 -8.06 12.41 7.21
CA VAL A 53 -6.99 11.60 6.57
C VAL A 53 -7.43 11.17 5.19
N TYR A 54 -8.65 10.64 5.08
CA TYR A 54 -9.21 10.23 3.80
C TYR A 54 -9.39 11.41 2.83
N ALA A 55 -9.87 12.55 3.31
CA ALA A 55 -9.97 13.76 2.50
C ALA A 55 -8.61 14.25 1.99
N ASN A 56 -7.57 14.18 2.81
CA ASN A 56 -6.20 14.54 2.43
C ASN A 56 -5.63 13.58 1.37
N LYS A 57 -5.94 12.28 1.47
CA LYS A 57 -5.57 11.29 0.45
C LYS A 57 -6.18 11.65 -0.91
N ILE A 58 -7.50 11.86 -0.95
CA ILE A 58 -8.22 12.22 -2.19
C ILE A 58 -7.73 13.55 -2.78
N SER A 59 -7.46 14.54 -1.93
CA SER A 59 -7.00 15.86 -2.35
C SER A 59 -5.53 15.89 -2.76
N LYS A 60 -4.83 14.75 -2.66
CA LYS A 60 -3.39 14.61 -2.93
C LYS A 60 -2.49 15.44 -2.01
N TYR A 61 -2.98 15.97 -0.89
CA TYR A 61 -2.16 16.67 0.10
C TYR A 61 -1.12 15.77 0.79
N MET A 62 -1.30 14.45 0.69
CA MET A 62 -0.33 13.48 1.21
C MET A 62 0.77 13.15 0.21
N ASN A 63 0.68 13.62 -1.03
CA ASN A 63 1.73 13.40 -2.03
C ASN A 63 2.89 14.34 -1.75
N ILE A 64 4.01 13.77 -1.35
CA ILE A 64 5.25 14.49 -1.06
C ILE A 64 6.24 14.21 -2.18
N ASP A 65 6.89 15.24 -2.70
CA ASP A 65 8.01 15.07 -3.61
C ASP A 65 9.25 14.60 -2.84
N ILE A 66 9.60 13.34 -3.03
CA ILE A 66 10.76 12.70 -2.39
C ILE A 66 12.00 12.68 -3.27
N THR A 67 11.96 13.30 -4.46
CA THR A 67 13.04 13.28 -5.45
C THR A 67 14.38 13.70 -4.85
N ARG A 68 14.38 14.76 -4.05
CA ARG A 68 15.59 15.23 -3.40
C ARG A 68 16.14 14.23 -2.38
N ALA A 69 15.27 13.68 -1.54
CA ALA A 69 15.68 12.69 -0.55
C ALA A 69 16.26 11.45 -1.22
N LEU A 70 15.63 10.94 -2.28
CA LEU A 70 16.13 9.81 -3.05
C LEU A 70 17.52 10.04 -3.66
N LYS A 71 17.81 11.26 -4.13
CA LYS A 71 19.13 11.60 -4.68
C LYS A 71 20.24 11.67 -3.63
N GLU A 72 19.88 11.98 -2.38
CA GLU A 72 20.83 12.18 -1.29
C GLU A 72 21.05 10.91 -0.46
N ILE A 73 20.31 9.81 -0.72
CA ILE A 73 20.47 8.53 -0.03
C ILE A 73 21.68 7.78 -0.59
N ASP A 74 22.63 7.49 0.30
CA ASP A 74 23.84 6.69 0.00
C ASP A 74 23.68 5.20 0.40
N ASN A 75 22.62 4.85 1.09
CA ASN A 75 22.34 3.48 1.50
C ASN A 75 21.69 2.68 0.36
N SER A 76 21.78 1.36 0.44
CA SER A 76 21.00 0.47 -0.42
C SER A 76 19.51 0.75 -0.22
N LEU A 77 18.79 0.82 -1.32
CA LEU A 77 17.35 1.04 -1.38
C LEU A 77 16.72 -0.14 -2.13
N TYR A 78 15.75 -0.77 -1.49
CA TYR A 78 15.02 -1.87 -2.08
C TYR A 78 13.54 -1.49 -2.21
N ILE A 79 12.99 -1.70 -3.41
CA ILE A 79 11.55 -1.66 -3.66
C ILE A 79 11.08 -3.10 -3.69
N VAL A 80 10.15 -3.43 -2.79
CA VAL A 80 9.48 -4.73 -2.80
C VAL A 80 8.11 -4.53 -3.43
N GLU A 81 7.83 -5.24 -4.51
CA GLU A 81 6.56 -5.14 -5.24
C GLU A 81 5.98 -6.52 -5.53
N GLY A 82 4.67 -6.60 -5.65
CA GLY A 82 4.01 -7.80 -6.14
C GLY A 82 4.07 -7.86 -7.66
N GLU A 83 4.20 -9.06 -8.22
CA GLU A 83 4.23 -9.31 -9.68
C GLU A 83 2.99 -8.73 -10.40
N ALA A 84 1.84 -8.76 -9.75
CA ALA A 84 0.58 -8.27 -10.30
C ALA A 84 0.29 -6.79 -9.98
N GLU A 85 1.28 -6.04 -9.45
CA GLU A 85 1.08 -4.62 -9.14
C GLU A 85 0.86 -3.78 -10.39
N ASN A 86 -0.19 -2.97 -10.36
CA ASN A 86 -0.51 -2.06 -11.46
C ASN A 86 0.55 -0.95 -11.55
N ASN A 87 1.21 -0.85 -12.69
CA ASN A 87 2.29 0.11 -12.95
C ASN A 87 3.56 -0.09 -12.08
N GLY A 88 3.79 -1.28 -11.54
CA GLY A 88 4.99 -1.59 -10.77
C GLY A 88 6.26 -1.25 -11.53
N GLU A 89 6.44 -1.80 -12.74
CA GLU A 89 7.61 -1.52 -13.59
C GLU A 89 7.84 -0.02 -13.83
N ALA A 90 6.79 0.74 -14.17
CA ALA A 90 6.91 2.18 -14.40
C ALA A 90 7.28 2.94 -13.12
N THR A 91 6.83 2.47 -11.97
CA THR A 91 7.19 3.02 -10.67
C THR A 91 8.66 2.76 -10.37
N VAL A 92 9.12 1.52 -10.50
CA VAL A 92 10.52 1.14 -10.31
C VAL A 92 11.44 1.94 -11.23
N GLU A 93 11.12 2.00 -12.52
CA GLU A 93 11.89 2.77 -13.50
C GLU A 93 12.00 4.26 -13.09
N ALA A 94 10.90 4.86 -12.62
CA ALA A 94 10.91 6.24 -12.16
C ALA A 94 11.85 6.45 -10.96
N TYR A 95 11.89 5.52 -10.00
CA TYR A 95 12.81 5.58 -8.87
C TYR A 95 14.25 5.35 -9.28
N GLN A 96 14.52 4.37 -10.14
CA GLN A 96 15.88 4.08 -10.66
C GLN A 96 16.44 5.21 -11.50
N ASN A 97 15.61 5.95 -12.23
CA ASN A 97 16.00 7.16 -12.95
C ASN A 97 16.44 8.30 -12.02
N ILE A 98 15.92 8.32 -10.77
CA ILE A 98 16.31 9.30 -9.75
C ILE A 98 17.57 8.83 -9.02
N ASN A 99 17.61 7.58 -8.62
CA ASN A 99 18.71 6.96 -7.90
C ASN A 99 19.00 5.55 -8.45
N PRO A 100 20.06 5.38 -9.27
CA PRO A 100 20.40 4.10 -9.88
C PRO A 100 20.79 2.97 -8.92
N SER A 101 20.97 3.27 -7.62
CA SER A 101 21.22 2.24 -6.61
C SER A 101 19.96 1.56 -6.08
N VAL A 102 18.78 1.95 -6.60
CA VAL A 102 17.53 1.29 -6.25
C VAL A 102 17.49 -0.10 -6.87
N GLU A 103 17.35 -1.10 -6.02
CA GLU A 103 17.15 -2.49 -6.39
C GLU A 103 15.69 -2.90 -6.19
N THR A 104 15.23 -3.92 -6.91
CA THR A 104 13.84 -4.38 -6.84
C THR A 104 13.79 -5.84 -6.44
N VAL A 105 12.83 -6.15 -5.59
CA VAL A 105 12.44 -7.52 -5.23
C VAL A 105 10.99 -7.71 -5.65
N THR A 106 10.74 -8.58 -6.61
CA THR A 106 9.39 -8.89 -7.07
C THR A 106 8.92 -10.19 -6.44
N LEU A 107 7.77 -10.17 -5.82
CA LEU A 107 7.12 -11.33 -5.21
C LEU A 107 6.06 -11.88 -6.16
N ASN A 108 6.20 -13.14 -6.54
CA ASN A 108 5.25 -13.82 -7.41
C ASN A 108 3.89 -13.99 -6.72
N GLU A 109 2.82 -14.05 -7.51
CA GLU A 109 1.46 -14.30 -7.02
C GLU A 109 1.00 -13.33 -5.90
N THR A 110 1.56 -12.13 -5.86
CA THR A 110 1.15 -11.05 -4.96
C THR A 110 0.91 -9.76 -5.74
N LYS A 111 0.24 -8.80 -5.10
CA LYS A 111 -0.07 -7.51 -5.67
C LYS A 111 0.38 -6.37 -4.75
N HIS A 112 -0.53 -5.49 -4.32
CA HIS A 112 -0.17 -4.27 -3.59
C HIS A 112 0.28 -4.51 -2.14
N PHE A 113 -0.24 -5.54 -1.51
CA PHE A 113 0.04 -5.85 -0.11
C PHE A 113 0.78 -7.19 0.04
N SER A 114 1.86 -7.37 -0.69
CA SER A 114 2.66 -8.59 -0.71
C SER A 114 2.97 -9.15 0.69
N GLN A 115 3.26 -8.26 1.66
CA GLN A 115 3.52 -8.62 3.05
C GLN A 115 2.30 -9.18 3.80
N VAL A 116 1.11 -9.00 3.26
CA VAL A 116 -0.16 -9.50 3.82
C VAL A 116 -0.66 -10.71 3.04
N GLU A 117 -0.42 -10.71 1.74
CA GLU A 117 -0.86 -11.76 0.84
C GLU A 117 -0.01 -13.03 0.98
N ASP A 118 1.31 -12.86 1.11
CA ASP A 118 2.28 -13.94 1.35
C ASP A 118 3.37 -13.50 2.34
N PRO A 119 3.06 -13.48 3.65
CA PRO A 119 3.99 -13.01 4.67
C PRO A 119 5.23 -13.87 4.81
N GLU A 120 5.14 -15.17 4.56
CA GLU A 120 6.27 -16.09 4.68
C GLU A 120 7.29 -15.82 3.59
N HIS A 121 6.87 -15.78 2.34
CA HIS A 121 7.74 -15.48 1.20
C HIS A 121 8.26 -14.04 1.25
N PHE A 122 7.42 -13.09 1.68
CA PHE A 122 7.87 -11.71 1.92
C PHE A 122 9.02 -11.66 2.91
N LEU A 123 8.91 -12.34 4.05
CA LEU A 123 9.96 -12.39 5.08
C LEU A 123 11.22 -13.10 4.59
N GLU A 124 11.09 -14.16 3.81
CA GLU A 124 12.24 -14.83 3.20
C GLU A 124 13.03 -13.90 2.28
N GLN A 125 12.33 -13.17 1.42
CA GLN A 125 12.97 -12.26 0.47
C GLN A 125 13.55 -11.01 1.14
N VAL A 126 12.85 -10.44 2.11
CA VAL A 126 13.31 -9.25 2.83
C VAL A 126 14.33 -9.59 3.91
N GLY A 127 14.25 -10.78 4.50
CA GLY A 127 15.16 -11.25 5.55
C GLY A 127 16.63 -11.35 5.13
N ILE A 128 16.91 -11.42 3.83
CA ILE A 128 18.30 -11.40 3.32
C ILE A 128 18.98 -10.02 3.49
N PHE A 129 18.22 -8.96 3.79
CA PHE A 129 18.74 -7.60 3.97
C PHE A 129 18.99 -7.25 5.45
N PHE A 130 18.62 -8.13 6.37
CA PHE A 130 18.78 -7.97 7.81
C PHE A 130 19.63 -9.10 8.40
#